data_6d80f80cf7752141aec0cb57f6f49406
#
_entry.id   6d80f80cf7752141aec0cb57f6f49406
#
_cell.length_a   1.000
_cell.length_b   1.000
_cell.length_c   1.000
_cell.angle_alpha   90.00
_cell.angle_beta   90.00
_cell.angle_gamma   90.00
#
_symmetry.space_group_name_H-M   'P 1'
#
loop_
_entity.id
_entity.type
_entity.pdbx_description
1 polymer ?
#
loop_
_entity_poly.entity_id
_entity_poly.type
_entity_poly.pdbx_seq_one_letter_code
_entity_poly.pdbx_strand_id
1 'polypeptide(L)'
;MTQPTVVAVVDIGSNSIKALVAERGGPGGIAPLLNEAVDSRISAGIGGTPPRLTEDGMECGAAAIRKLLDAIAPFAPEKTALVATSAVRDAANGTEFARRIQAVTGHELRILSGGEEANLIGRGLTSDPRLADLQSFYVFDLGGGSLECLAFRSRRIEQAISLPLGCVRLTERCVPDPAAPFTDRSRADVYACCRAAFGSSGFRFSLPAGSGAVFTGGTVTTVRQIVAERSGVSLPETSPVISVARLRALLDEIAVLPLPSRRQIAGLPAARADVLPAALTTALAVAEAGAFSSFRHSLHNLRFGVAAELLEV
;
A
#
# COMPACT_ATOMS: atom_id res chain seq x y z
N MET A 1 -30.11 22.11 7.84
CA MET A 1 -28.87 21.30 8.08
C MET A 1 -28.13 21.26 6.75
N THR A 2 -26.93 21.80 6.69
CA THR A 2 -26.06 21.64 5.51
C THR A 2 -25.74 20.16 5.35
N GLN A 3 -25.88 19.62 4.13
CA GLN A 3 -25.45 18.24 3.85
C GLN A 3 -23.96 18.10 4.18
N PRO A 4 -23.53 16.95 4.71
CA PRO A 4 -22.11 16.74 4.99
C PRO A 4 -21.33 16.78 3.68
N THR A 5 -20.19 17.46 3.67
CA THR A 5 -19.28 17.49 2.53
C THR A 5 -18.77 16.08 2.24
N VAL A 6 -19.06 15.58 1.05
CA VAL A 6 -18.57 14.28 0.55
C VAL A 6 -17.42 14.49 -0.40
N VAL A 7 -16.34 13.72 -0.23
CA VAL A 7 -15.17 13.76 -1.10
C VAL A 7 -14.83 12.36 -1.62
N ALA A 8 -14.16 12.31 -2.77
CA ALA A 8 -13.69 11.06 -3.35
C ALA A 8 -12.19 11.11 -3.66
N VAL A 9 -11.53 10.00 -3.49
CA VAL A 9 -10.11 9.81 -3.79
C VAL A 9 -9.93 8.54 -4.61
N VAL A 10 -9.21 8.64 -5.73
CA VAL A 10 -8.74 7.50 -6.52
C VAL A 10 -7.23 7.45 -6.43
N ASP A 11 -6.69 6.40 -5.84
CA ASP A 11 -5.26 6.14 -5.64
C ASP A 11 -4.77 5.14 -6.70
N ILE A 12 -3.90 5.60 -7.59
CA ILE A 12 -3.35 4.82 -8.70
C ILE A 12 -2.01 4.22 -8.26
N GLY A 13 -2.06 3.01 -7.71
CA GLY A 13 -0.89 2.24 -7.30
C GLY A 13 -0.39 1.27 -8.36
N SER A 14 0.79 0.69 -8.12
CA SER A 14 1.46 -0.23 -9.06
C SER A 14 0.69 -1.53 -9.32
N ASN A 15 0.08 -2.11 -8.28
CA ASN A 15 -0.63 -3.40 -8.37
C ASN A 15 -2.14 -3.24 -8.47
N SER A 16 -2.71 -2.27 -7.77
CA SER A 16 -4.15 -2.02 -7.72
C SER A 16 -4.45 -0.53 -7.68
N ILE A 17 -5.57 -0.16 -8.29
CA ILE A 17 -6.16 1.18 -8.19
C ILE A 17 -7.29 1.10 -7.18
N LYS A 18 -7.39 2.07 -6.29
CA LYS A 18 -8.31 2.02 -5.16
C LYS A 18 -9.08 3.31 -5.04
N ALA A 19 -10.36 3.20 -4.67
CA ALA A 19 -11.23 4.34 -4.40
C ALA A 19 -11.62 4.41 -2.93
N LEU A 20 -11.74 5.63 -2.43
CA LEU A 20 -12.36 5.97 -1.16
C LEU A 20 -13.36 7.10 -1.41
N VAL A 21 -14.62 6.90 -1.01
CA VAL A 21 -15.56 8.00 -0.81
C VAL A 21 -15.73 8.19 0.68
N ALA A 22 -15.63 9.41 1.15
CA ALA A 22 -15.72 9.72 2.57
C ALA A 22 -16.42 11.06 2.80
N GLU A 23 -17.01 11.19 3.99
CA GLU A 23 -17.59 12.43 4.49
C GLU A 23 -16.91 12.87 5.80
N ARG A 24 -17.09 14.13 6.17
CA ARG A 24 -16.67 14.62 7.48
C ARG A 24 -17.52 13.97 8.56
N GLY A 25 -16.91 13.24 9.48
CA GLY A 25 -17.61 12.57 10.57
C GLY A 25 -16.86 11.40 11.17
N GLY A 26 -17.52 10.70 12.09
CA GLY A 26 -16.94 9.53 12.76
C GLY A 26 -15.81 9.82 13.74
N PRO A 27 -15.33 8.77 14.41
CA PRO A 27 -14.25 8.88 15.39
C PRO A 27 -12.93 9.20 14.75
N GLY A 28 -12.43 10.17 14.40
CA GLY A 28 -11.20 10.50 13.65
C GLY A 28 -11.44 11.50 12.54
N GLY A 29 -12.66 12.02 12.43
CA GLY A 29 -13.02 13.12 11.54
C GLY A 29 -13.35 12.69 10.10
N ILE A 30 -13.19 11.42 9.74
CA ILE A 30 -13.44 10.88 8.40
C ILE A 30 -14.27 9.60 8.51
N ALA A 31 -15.46 9.61 7.91
CA ALA A 31 -16.35 8.46 7.81
C ALA A 31 -16.30 7.91 6.37
N PRO A 32 -15.80 6.68 6.14
CA PRO A 32 -15.81 6.09 4.80
C PRO A 32 -17.20 5.65 4.40
N LEU A 33 -17.62 6.01 3.18
CA LEU A 33 -18.89 5.62 2.56
C LEU A 33 -18.68 4.52 1.51
N LEU A 34 -17.53 4.54 0.79
CA LEU A 34 -17.13 3.54 -0.19
C LEU A 34 -15.63 3.28 -0.03
N ASN A 35 -15.22 2.02 -0.13
CA ASN A 35 -13.81 1.63 -0.16
C ASN A 35 -13.65 0.42 -1.08
N GLU A 36 -13.25 0.68 -2.32
CA GLU A 36 -13.12 -0.32 -3.38
C GLU A 36 -11.71 -0.39 -3.93
N ALA A 37 -11.39 -1.52 -4.57
CA ALA A 37 -10.12 -1.75 -5.24
C ALA A 37 -10.32 -2.55 -6.52
N VAL A 38 -9.53 -2.21 -7.55
CA VAL A 38 -9.44 -2.94 -8.81
C VAL A 38 -7.98 -3.32 -9.03
N ASP A 39 -7.71 -4.61 -9.19
CA ASP A 39 -6.38 -5.09 -9.55
C ASP A 39 -6.13 -4.76 -11.02
N SER A 40 -5.19 -3.87 -11.28
CA SER A 40 -4.90 -3.33 -12.62
C SER A 40 -3.47 -3.60 -13.09
N ARG A 41 -2.55 -3.85 -12.15
CA ARG A 41 -1.11 -4.11 -12.41
C ARG A 41 -0.50 -3.17 -13.46
N ILE A 42 -0.77 -1.88 -13.35
CA ILE A 42 -0.25 -0.88 -14.30
C ILE A 42 1.28 -0.92 -14.43
N SER A 43 1.97 -1.46 -13.43
CA SER A 43 3.43 -1.64 -13.45
C SER A 43 3.89 -2.95 -14.10
N ALA A 44 3.00 -3.80 -14.61
CA ALA A 44 3.41 -5.02 -15.28
C ALA A 44 4.25 -4.71 -16.51
N GLY A 45 5.44 -5.30 -16.59
CA GLY A 45 6.37 -5.08 -17.70
C GLY A 45 7.04 -3.70 -17.72
N ILE A 46 6.99 -2.95 -16.61
CA ILE A 46 7.59 -1.60 -16.49
C ILE A 46 9.13 -1.61 -16.58
N GLY A 47 9.73 -2.79 -16.70
CA GLY A 47 11.17 -2.99 -16.76
C GLY A 47 11.91 -2.06 -17.73
N GLY A 48 13.23 -2.09 -17.67
CA GLY A 48 14.09 -1.21 -18.48
C GLY A 48 14.66 -0.02 -17.70
N THR A 49 15.58 0.70 -18.34
CA THR A 49 16.22 1.89 -17.75
C THR A 49 16.20 3.00 -18.82
N PRO A 50 15.37 4.05 -18.63
CA PRO A 50 14.40 4.26 -17.56
C PRO A 50 13.17 3.35 -17.67
N PRO A 51 12.45 3.10 -16.54
CA PRO A 51 11.23 2.33 -16.56
C PRO A 51 10.12 3.06 -17.35
N ARG A 52 9.23 2.31 -18.01
CA ARG A 52 8.10 2.87 -18.78
C ARG A 52 6.85 2.03 -18.57
N LEU A 53 5.70 2.67 -18.41
CA LEU A 53 4.41 1.99 -18.45
C LEU A 53 4.20 1.39 -19.86
N THR A 54 3.72 0.17 -19.92
CA THR A 54 3.32 -0.46 -21.19
C THR A 54 1.99 0.11 -21.67
N GLU A 55 1.70 -0.01 -22.97
CA GLU A 55 0.40 0.42 -23.49
C GLU A 55 -0.76 -0.34 -22.84
N ASP A 56 -0.63 -1.66 -22.71
CA ASP A 56 -1.61 -2.50 -22.00
C ASP A 56 -1.80 -2.05 -20.54
N GLY A 57 -0.71 -1.72 -19.84
CA GLY A 57 -0.74 -1.20 -18.48
C GLY A 57 -1.50 0.13 -18.38
N MET A 58 -1.28 1.04 -19.32
CA MET A 58 -1.99 2.32 -19.39
C MET A 58 -3.49 2.13 -19.72
N GLU A 59 -3.84 1.20 -20.61
CA GLU A 59 -5.23 0.87 -20.94
C GLU A 59 -5.96 0.23 -19.76
N CYS A 60 -5.36 -0.77 -19.13
CA CYS A 60 -5.90 -1.41 -17.93
C CYS A 60 -6.09 -0.39 -16.81
N GLY A 61 -5.12 0.51 -16.62
CA GLY A 61 -5.20 1.60 -15.65
C GLY A 61 -6.38 2.54 -15.93
N ALA A 62 -6.52 3.00 -17.17
CA ALA A 62 -7.62 3.89 -17.57
C ALA A 62 -9.00 3.22 -17.40
N ALA A 63 -9.11 1.93 -17.75
CA ALA A 63 -10.35 1.16 -17.55
C ALA A 63 -10.71 1.01 -16.07
N ALA A 64 -9.71 0.71 -15.22
CA ALA A 64 -9.92 0.58 -13.77
C ALA A 64 -10.32 1.92 -13.13
N ILE A 65 -9.70 3.04 -13.54
CA ILE A 65 -10.06 4.38 -13.06
C ILE A 65 -11.51 4.70 -13.43
N ARG A 66 -11.93 4.48 -14.69
CA ARG A 66 -13.32 4.72 -15.11
C ARG A 66 -14.30 3.91 -14.28
N LYS A 67 -14.04 2.60 -14.11
CA LYS A 67 -14.89 1.73 -13.29
C LYS A 67 -15.05 2.25 -11.86
N LEU A 68 -13.98 2.76 -11.26
CA LEU A 68 -14.03 3.32 -9.89
C LEU A 68 -14.75 4.68 -9.87
N LEU A 69 -14.59 5.52 -10.90
CA LEU A 69 -15.35 6.77 -11.00
C LEU A 69 -16.86 6.51 -11.17
N ASP A 70 -17.25 5.48 -11.92
CA ASP A 70 -18.65 5.05 -12.04
C ASP A 70 -19.21 4.61 -10.67
N ALA A 71 -18.41 3.89 -9.87
CA ALA A 71 -18.79 3.49 -8.51
C ALA A 71 -18.88 4.68 -7.52
N ILE A 72 -18.09 5.72 -7.74
CA ILE A 72 -18.08 6.97 -6.96
C ILE A 72 -19.31 7.86 -7.29
N ALA A 73 -19.74 7.89 -8.55
CA ALA A 73 -20.74 8.83 -9.05
C ALA A 73 -22.06 8.88 -8.24
N PRO A 74 -22.63 7.76 -7.72
CA PRO A 74 -23.85 7.80 -6.91
C PRO A 74 -23.74 8.61 -5.61
N PHE A 75 -22.53 8.81 -5.10
CA PHE A 75 -22.28 9.59 -3.87
C PHE A 75 -22.20 11.09 -4.11
N ALA A 76 -22.19 11.54 -5.37
CA ALA A 76 -22.14 12.94 -5.77
C ALA A 76 -21.09 13.77 -5.00
N PRO A 77 -19.80 13.35 -4.96
CA PRO A 77 -18.78 14.05 -4.17
C PRO A 77 -18.57 15.48 -4.66
N GLU A 78 -18.41 16.42 -3.73
CA GLU A 78 -18.11 17.83 -4.04
C GLU A 78 -16.71 18.01 -4.62
N LYS A 79 -15.77 17.17 -4.17
CA LYS A 79 -14.39 17.17 -4.65
C LYS A 79 -13.94 15.74 -4.94
N THR A 80 -13.30 15.52 -6.08
CA THR A 80 -12.69 14.23 -6.46
C THR A 80 -11.22 14.46 -6.78
N ALA A 81 -10.33 13.73 -6.12
CA ALA A 81 -8.90 13.75 -6.38
C ALA A 81 -8.42 12.42 -6.95
N LEU A 82 -7.70 12.46 -8.06
CA LEU A 82 -6.94 11.33 -8.59
C LEU A 82 -5.48 11.55 -8.24
N VAL A 83 -4.86 10.59 -7.55
CA VAL A 83 -3.46 10.64 -7.17
C VAL A 83 -2.73 9.40 -7.68
N ALA A 84 -1.50 9.57 -8.16
CA ALA A 84 -0.67 8.47 -8.62
C ALA A 84 0.65 8.42 -7.84
N THR A 85 1.13 7.21 -7.62
CA THR A 85 2.31 6.93 -6.82
C THR A 85 3.44 6.32 -7.65
N SER A 86 4.29 5.50 -7.07
CA SER A 86 5.58 5.06 -7.60
C SER A 86 5.55 4.54 -9.05
N ALA A 87 4.53 3.77 -9.48
CA ALA A 87 4.51 3.23 -10.84
C ALA A 87 4.44 4.34 -11.91
N VAL A 88 3.63 5.37 -11.66
CA VAL A 88 3.48 6.50 -12.59
C VAL A 88 4.61 7.53 -12.39
N ARG A 89 4.96 7.79 -11.14
CA ARG A 89 6.05 8.73 -10.77
C ARG A 89 7.38 8.33 -11.38
N ASP A 90 7.74 7.06 -11.29
CA ASP A 90 9.06 6.57 -11.71
C ASP A 90 9.11 6.30 -13.23
N ALA A 91 7.97 6.23 -13.91
CA ALA A 91 7.91 5.95 -15.33
C ALA A 91 8.25 7.17 -16.20
N ALA A 92 9.13 6.99 -17.19
CA ALA A 92 9.50 8.04 -18.14
C ALA A 92 8.29 8.59 -18.95
N ASN A 93 7.22 7.82 -19.08
CA ASN A 93 5.96 8.21 -19.72
C ASN A 93 4.80 8.46 -18.73
N GLY A 94 5.09 8.67 -17.45
CA GLY A 94 4.07 8.96 -16.43
C GLY A 94 3.21 10.19 -16.75
N THR A 95 3.83 11.26 -17.26
CA THR A 95 3.11 12.47 -17.69
C THR A 95 2.20 12.20 -18.90
N GLU A 96 2.58 11.31 -19.80
CA GLU A 96 1.73 10.87 -20.92
C GLU A 96 0.49 10.15 -20.40
N PHE A 97 0.68 9.23 -19.45
CA PHE A 97 -0.44 8.55 -18.79
C PHE A 97 -1.36 9.56 -18.08
N ALA A 98 -0.82 10.54 -17.36
CA ALA A 98 -1.63 11.58 -16.69
C ALA A 98 -2.49 12.36 -17.68
N ARG A 99 -1.93 12.77 -18.82
CA ARG A 99 -2.68 13.46 -19.89
C ARG A 99 -3.78 12.58 -20.50
N ARG A 100 -3.49 11.28 -20.68
CA ARG A 100 -4.47 10.30 -21.16
C ARG A 100 -5.64 10.16 -20.18
N ILE A 101 -5.37 10.06 -18.87
CA ILE A 101 -6.42 9.99 -17.85
C ILE A 101 -7.28 11.26 -17.85
N GLN A 102 -6.66 12.43 -17.90
CA GLN A 102 -7.40 13.70 -18.00
C GLN A 102 -8.30 13.74 -19.23
N ALA A 103 -7.81 13.31 -20.39
CA ALA A 103 -8.58 13.29 -21.63
C ALA A 103 -9.81 12.35 -21.58
N VAL A 104 -9.71 11.19 -20.89
CA VAL A 104 -10.77 10.17 -20.88
C VAL A 104 -11.70 10.29 -19.67
N THR A 105 -11.33 11.04 -18.62
CA THR A 105 -12.11 11.16 -17.38
C THR A 105 -12.51 12.60 -17.06
N GLY A 106 -11.87 13.60 -17.64
CA GLY A 106 -12.01 15.01 -17.28
C GLY A 106 -11.31 15.40 -15.97
N HIS A 107 -10.71 14.45 -15.24
CA HIS A 107 -10.02 14.70 -13.97
C HIS A 107 -8.51 14.81 -14.17
N GLU A 108 -7.90 15.79 -13.52
CA GLU A 108 -6.44 15.90 -13.45
C GLU A 108 -5.86 14.80 -12.56
N LEU A 109 -4.74 14.19 -12.99
CA LEU A 109 -4.01 13.19 -12.22
C LEU A 109 -2.79 13.86 -11.56
N ARG A 110 -2.83 14.01 -10.22
CA ARG A 110 -1.71 14.50 -9.41
C ARG A 110 -0.72 13.36 -9.19
N ILE A 111 0.50 13.49 -9.73
CA ILE A 111 1.59 12.53 -9.49
C ILE A 111 2.33 12.98 -8.22
N LEU A 112 2.26 12.15 -7.17
CA LEU A 112 2.87 12.46 -5.88
C LEU A 112 4.37 12.18 -5.89
N SER A 113 5.17 13.09 -5.35
CA SER A 113 6.53 12.77 -4.93
C SER A 113 6.53 11.76 -3.77
N GLY A 114 7.62 11.03 -3.56
CA GLY A 114 7.70 10.08 -2.45
C GLY A 114 7.54 10.73 -1.07
N GLY A 115 8.00 11.98 -0.92
CA GLY A 115 7.81 12.75 0.31
C GLY A 115 6.35 13.17 0.54
N GLU A 116 5.65 13.63 -0.51
CA GLU A 116 4.22 13.94 -0.43
C GLU A 116 3.40 12.69 -0.10
N GLU A 117 3.67 11.57 -0.81
CA GLU A 117 3.02 10.28 -0.55
C GLU A 117 3.17 9.86 0.92
N ALA A 118 4.41 9.87 1.45
CA ALA A 118 4.66 9.51 2.84
C ALA A 118 3.95 10.46 3.84
N ASN A 119 3.97 11.76 3.60
CA ASN A 119 3.28 12.72 4.48
C ASN A 119 1.76 12.53 4.46
N LEU A 120 1.16 12.28 3.29
CA LEU A 120 -0.27 12.00 3.17
C LEU A 120 -0.64 10.67 3.85
N ILE A 121 0.17 9.63 3.73
CA ILE A 121 -0.01 8.38 4.49
C ILE A 121 0.00 8.68 5.99
N GLY A 122 0.96 9.46 6.46
CA GLY A 122 1.04 9.86 7.86
C GLY A 122 -0.21 10.59 8.34
N ARG A 123 -0.72 11.55 7.55
CA ARG A 123 -1.98 12.25 7.84
C ARG A 123 -3.17 11.29 7.89
N GLY A 124 -3.27 10.35 6.95
CA GLY A 124 -4.32 9.33 6.97
C GLY A 124 -4.28 8.45 8.22
N LEU A 125 -3.10 8.04 8.64
CA LEU A 125 -2.93 7.21 9.84
C LEU A 125 -3.30 7.95 11.14
N THR A 126 -3.08 9.26 11.23
CA THR A 126 -3.48 10.03 12.40
C THR A 126 -5.00 10.12 12.57
N SER A 127 -5.77 9.88 11.51
CA SER A 127 -7.23 9.78 11.54
C SER A 127 -7.76 8.39 11.98
N ASP A 128 -6.90 7.36 12.12
CA ASP A 128 -7.35 6.04 12.61
C ASP A 128 -7.53 6.06 14.14
N PRO A 129 -8.77 5.95 14.66
CA PRO A 129 -9.03 5.98 16.09
C PRO A 129 -8.38 4.80 16.81
N ARG A 130 -8.10 3.68 16.10
CA ARG A 130 -7.43 2.52 16.69
C ARG A 130 -5.94 2.73 16.95
N LEU A 131 -5.38 3.85 16.47
CA LEU A 131 -3.99 4.26 16.72
C LEU A 131 -3.91 5.47 17.69
N ALA A 132 -5.02 5.88 18.30
CA ALA A 132 -5.07 7.07 19.14
C ALA A 132 -4.19 6.97 20.41
N ASP A 133 -3.96 5.75 20.89
CA ASP A 133 -3.09 5.43 22.03
C ASP A 133 -1.59 5.57 21.71
N LEU A 134 -1.19 5.54 20.42
CA LEU A 134 0.21 5.61 20.01
C LEU A 134 0.70 7.05 19.97
N GLN A 135 1.73 7.37 20.75
CA GLN A 135 2.39 8.67 20.78
C GLN A 135 3.67 8.68 19.92
N SER A 136 4.53 7.68 20.09
CA SER A 136 5.73 7.48 19.29
C SER A 136 5.69 6.11 18.66
N PHE A 137 5.75 6.05 17.33
CA PHE A 137 5.61 4.81 16.58
C PHE A 137 6.20 4.94 15.18
N TYR A 138 6.58 3.82 14.61
CA TYR A 138 6.96 3.74 13.20
C TYR A 138 5.78 3.34 12.34
N VAL A 139 5.83 3.74 11.08
CA VAL A 139 4.83 3.35 10.07
C VAL A 139 5.54 2.84 8.84
N PHE A 140 5.02 1.75 8.30
CA PHE A 140 5.47 1.14 7.04
C PHE A 140 4.25 0.90 6.15
N ASP A 141 4.22 1.51 4.97
CA ASP A 141 3.21 1.24 3.93
C ASP A 141 3.88 0.53 2.77
N LEU A 142 3.63 -0.76 2.63
CA LEU A 142 4.19 -1.57 1.55
C LEU A 142 3.24 -1.62 0.37
N GLY A 143 3.56 -0.82 -0.64
CA GLY A 143 2.92 -0.81 -1.94
C GLY A 143 3.52 -1.81 -2.93
N GLY A 144 3.09 -1.70 -4.19
CA GLY A 144 3.67 -2.51 -5.29
C GLY A 144 5.04 -2.02 -5.73
N GLY A 145 5.27 -0.70 -5.81
CA GLY A 145 6.51 -0.11 -6.31
C GLY A 145 7.43 0.48 -5.25
N SER A 146 6.88 0.86 -4.08
CA SER A 146 7.63 1.51 -2.99
C SER A 146 7.25 0.97 -1.62
N LEU A 147 8.05 1.33 -0.62
CA LEU A 147 7.80 1.19 0.81
C LEU A 147 7.98 2.56 1.43
N GLU A 148 6.91 3.13 1.95
CA GLU A 148 6.96 4.36 2.73
C GLU A 148 7.29 4.04 4.18
N CYS A 149 8.28 4.77 4.73
CA CYS A 149 8.74 4.61 6.10
C CYS A 149 8.61 5.95 6.83
N LEU A 150 7.87 5.96 7.94
CA LEU A 150 7.70 7.14 8.76
C LEU A 150 8.06 6.85 10.21
N ALA A 151 8.55 7.87 10.91
CA ALA A 151 8.70 7.86 12.36
C ALA A 151 7.87 9.00 12.94
N PHE A 152 7.03 8.67 13.90
CA PHE A 152 6.22 9.63 14.64
C PHE A 152 6.77 9.80 16.06
N ARG A 153 6.93 11.06 16.49
CA ARG A 153 7.21 11.42 17.88
C ARG A 153 6.12 12.38 18.35
N SER A 154 5.48 12.05 19.46
CA SER A 154 4.34 12.83 19.98
C SER A 154 3.27 13.10 18.91
N ARG A 155 2.95 12.07 18.12
CA ARG A 155 2.01 12.09 16.98
C ARG A 155 2.36 13.09 15.86
N ARG A 156 3.59 13.56 15.79
CA ARG A 156 4.10 14.39 14.70
C ARG A 156 5.10 13.61 13.87
N ILE A 157 5.07 13.78 12.56
CA ILE A 157 6.03 13.16 11.65
C ILE A 157 7.42 13.76 11.92
N GLU A 158 8.36 12.94 12.33
CA GLU A 158 9.78 13.29 12.51
C GLU A 158 10.62 12.89 11.30
N GLN A 159 10.28 11.75 10.68
CA GLN A 159 10.91 11.27 9.46
C GLN A 159 9.83 10.73 8.51
N ALA A 160 9.99 10.99 7.23
CA ALA A 160 9.13 10.46 6.18
C ALA A 160 9.95 10.26 4.91
N ILE A 161 10.06 9.02 4.44
CA ILE A 161 10.78 8.66 3.22
C ILE A 161 10.02 7.62 2.41
N SER A 162 10.31 7.54 1.12
CA SER A 162 9.84 6.49 0.22
C SER A 162 11.04 5.73 -0.32
N LEU A 163 11.04 4.41 -0.17
CA LEU A 163 12.09 3.51 -0.63
C LEU A 163 11.61 2.67 -1.82
N PRO A 164 12.44 2.36 -2.83
CA PRO A 164 12.06 1.55 -3.99
C PRO A 164 12.02 0.05 -3.63
N LEU A 165 11.25 -0.31 -2.60
CA LEU A 165 11.14 -1.64 -2.00
C LEU A 165 9.73 -2.24 -2.11
N GLY A 166 8.93 -1.78 -3.07
CA GLY A 166 7.59 -2.33 -3.30
C GLY A 166 7.61 -3.80 -3.73
N CYS A 167 6.56 -4.53 -3.38
CA CYS A 167 6.51 -5.99 -3.56
C CYS A 167 6.56 -6.43 -5.03
N VAL A 168 5.95 -5.69 -5.96
CA VAL A 168 6.03 -5.99 -7.41
C VAL A 168 7.47 -5.75 -7.89
N ARG A 169 8.03 -4.58 -7.57
CA ARG A 169 9.42 -4.23 -7.94
C ARG A 169 10.44 -5.25 -7.44
N LEU A 170 10.32 -5.70 -6.19
CA LEU A 170 11.23 -6.69 -5.63
C LEU A 170 11.02 -8.08 -6.21
N THR A 171 9.77 -8.46 -6.53
CA THR A 171 9.49 -9.70 -7.24
C THR A 171 10.14 -9.71 -8.62
N GLU A 172 9.94 -8.66 -9.42
CA GLU A 172 10.56 -8.56 -10.75
C GLU A 172 12.10 -8.55 -10.70
N ARG A 173 12.68 -7.96 -9.66
CA ARG A 173 14.13 -7.84 -9.52
C ARG A 173 14.82 -9.08 -8.95
N CYS A 174 14.18 -9.75 -7.98
CA CYS A 174 14.82 -10.78 -7.14
C CYS A 174 14.26 -12.19 -7.35
N VAL A 175 13.17 -12.34 -8.11
CA VAL A 175 12.52 -13.64 -8.33
C VAL A 175 12.56 -13.97 -9.81
N PRO A 176 13.50 -14.82 -10.26
CA PRO A 176 13.66 -15.15 -11.69
C PRO A 176 12.41 -15.75 -12.32
N ASP A 177 11.69 -16.60 -11.58
CA ASP A 177 10.42 -17.19 -12.00
C ASP A 177 9.38 -17.10 -10.86
N PRO A 178 8.49 -16.11 -10.89
CA PRO A 178 7.43 -15.98 -9.90
C PRO A 178 6.40 -17.11 -9.91
N ALA A 179 6.36 -17.94 -10.97
CA ALA A 179 5.48 -19.09 -11.06
C ALA A 179 6.00 -20.30 -10.28
N ALA A 180 7.31 -20.41 -10.13
CA ALA A 180 7.97 -21.46 -9.34
C ALA A 180 7.86 -21.21 -7.82
N PRO A 181 8.25 -22.18 -6.98
CA PRO A 181 8.49 -21.95 -5.56
C PRO A 181 9.48 -20.82 -5.30
N PHE A 182 9.23 -20.06 -4.23
CA PHE A 182 10.10 -18.94 -3.84
C PHE A 182 11.34 -19.48 -3.12
N THR A 183 12.51 -19.32 -3.74
CA THR A 183 13.75 -19.95 -3.30
C THR A 183 14.42 -19.18 -2.15
N ASP A 184 15.31 -19.86 -1.39
CA ASP A 184 16.16 -19.20 -0.39
C ASP A 184 17.07 -18.14 -1.02
N ARG A 185 17.50 -18.33 -2.27
CA ARG A 185 18.24 -17.32 -3.02
C ARG A 185 17.42 -16.06 -3.24
N SER A 186 16.19 -16.19 -3.73
CA SER A 186 15.28 -15.04 -3.92
C SER A 186 14.99 -14.35 -2.59
N ARG A 187 14.78 -15.12 -1.50
CA ARG A 187 14.63 -14.59 -0.14
C ARG A 187 15.85 -13.75 0.27
N ALA A 188 17.04 -14.28 0.09
CA ALA A 188 18.30 -13.60 0.43
C ALA A 188 18.50 -12.32 -0.39
N ASP A 189 18.18 -12.36 -1.69
CA ASP A 189 18.28 -11.20 -2.58
C ASP A 189 17.30 -10.07 -2.19
N VAL A 190 16.05 -10.41 -1.82
CA VAL A 190 15.10 -9.42 -1.27
C VAL A 190 15.62 -8.81 0.03
N TYR A 191 16.13 -9.61 0.97
CA TYR A 191 16.76 -9.11 2.20
C TYR A 191 17.94 -8.19 1.92
N ALA A 192 18.79 -8.55 0.96
CA ALA A 192 19.93 -7.72 0.57
C ALA A 192 19.50 -6.36 0.01
N CYS A 193 18.47 -6.34 -0.84
CA CYS A 193 17.85 -5.10 -1.34
C CYS A 193 17.34 -4.22 -0.20
N CYS A 194 16.61 -4.81 0.75
CA CYS A 194 16.07 -4.07 1.90
C CYS A 194 17.21 -3.49 2.77
N ARG A 195 18.21 -4.28 3.13
CA ARG A 195 19.36 -3.79 3.93
C ARG A 195 20.10 -2.67 3.23
N ALA A 196 20.38 -2.80 1.93
CA ALA A 196 21.05 -1.76 1.15
C ALA A 196 20.24 -0.45 1.12
N ALA A 197 18.92 -0.54 0.88
CA ALA A 197 18.06 0.63 0.83
C ALA A 197 17.95 1.32 2.20
N PHE A 198 17.75 0.59 3.29
CA PHE A 198 17.76 1.18 4.63
C PHE A 198 19.12 1.78 4.97
N GLY A 199 20.24 1.10 4.66
CA GLY A 199 21.57 1.59 4.93
C GLY A 199 21.93 2.91 4.24
N SER A 200 21.38 3.15 3.05
CA SER A 200 21.63 4.38 2.26
C SER A 200 20.58 5.47 2.44
N SER A 201 19.42 5.16 3.05
CA SER A 201 18.25 6.06 3.07
C SER A 201 18.34 7.22 4.05
N GLY A 202 19.18 7.12 5.07
CA GLY A 202 19.20 8.04 6.20
C GLY A 202 18.04 7.84 7.20
N PHE A 203 17.08 6.95 6.95
CA PHE A 203 16.04 6.62 7.92
C PHE A 203 16.62 5.96 9.16
N ARG A 204 16.20 6.41 10.33
CA ARG A 204 16.75 5.95 11.60
C ARG A 204 15.69 5.39 12.53
N PHE A 205 15.97 4.23 13.11
CA PHE A 205 15.17 3.62 14.17
C PHE A 205 15.55 4.21 15.53
N SER A 206 15.27 5.52 15.73
CA SER A 206 15.75 6.32 16.88
C SER A 206 14.65 6.72 17.86
N LEU A 207 13.44 6.18 17.69
CA LEU A 207 12.36 6.39 18.67
C LEU A 207 12.68 5.66 19.99
N PRO A 208 12.04 6.06 21.12
CA PRO A 208 12.25 5.39 22.41
C PRO A 208 12.06 3.87 22.33
N ALA A 209 12.78 3.14 23.16
CA ALA A 209 12.62 1.68 23.25
C ALA A 209 11.16 1.32 23.57
N GLY A 210 10.65 0.28 22.88
CA GLY A 210 9.25 -0.12 23.01
C GLY A 210 8.26 0.67 22.14
N SER A 211 8.72 1.64 21.33
CA SER A 211 7.86 2.28 20.33
C SER A 211 7.26 1.25 19.39
N GLY A 212 5.94 1.32 19.17
CA GLY A 212 5.22 0.40 18.32
C GLY A 212 5.55 0.57 16.84
N ALA A 213 5.19 -0.42 16.05
CA ALA A 213 5.24 -0.35 14.59
C ALA A 213 3.85 -0.59 14.01
N VAL A 214 3.43 0.31 13.12
CA VAL A 214 2.21 0.20 12.32
C VAL A 214 2.60 -0.25 10.93
N PHE A 215 1.87 -1.21 10.40
CA PHE A 215 2.04 -1.65 9.02
C PHE A 215 0.72 -1.47 8.28
N THR A 216 0.75 -0.85 7.11
CA THR A 216 -0.41 -0.66 6.25
C THR A 216 -0.13 -1.16 4.83
N GLY A 217 -1.11 -1.06 3.96
CA GLY A 217 -1.00 -1.54 2.60
C GLY A 217 -1.58 -2.94 2.39
N GLY A 218 -1.52 -3.38 1.14
CA GLY A 218 -2.20 -4.60 0.71
C GLY A 218 -1.60 -5.89 1.28
N THR A 219 -0.33 -5.91 1.64
CA THR A 219 0.34 -7.10 2.16
C THR A 219 -0.26 -7.55 3.49
N VAL A 220 -0.34 -6.63 4.44
CA VAL A 220 -0.85 -6.94 5.78
C VAL A 220 -2.36 -7.16 5.76
N THR A 221 -3.08 -6.44 4.89
CA THR A 221 -4.50 -6.74 4.62
C THR A 221 -4.67 -8.17 4.14
N THR A 222 -3.87 -8.63 3.18
CA THR A 222 -3.90 -10.01 2.67
C THR A 222 -3.60 -11.04 3.77
N VAL A 223 -2.58 -10.79 4.61
CA VAL A 223 -2.28 -11.67 5.75
C VAL A 223 -3.49 -11.82 6.67
N ARG A 224 -4.17 -10.71 6.99
CA ARG A 224 -5.38 -10.75 7.82
C ARG A 224 -6.56 -11.42 7.12
N GLN A 225 -6.71 -11.26 5.81
CA GLN A 225 -7.74 -11.97 5.03
C GLN A 225 -7.51 -13.50 5.09
N ILE A 226 -6.27 -13.95 4.91
CA ILE A 226 -5.93 -15.39 5.06
C ILE A 226 -6.27 -15.87 6.47
N VAL A 227 -5.97 -15.08 7.51
CA VAL A 227 -6.33 -15.43 8.88
C VAL A 227 -7.84 -15.47 9.09
N ALA A 228 -8.58 -14.50 8.55
CA ALA A 228 -10.03 -14.42 8.62
C ALA A 228 -10.69 -15.67 8.04
N GLU A 229 -10.34 -16.03 6.80
CA GLU A 229 -10.85 -17.21 6.12
C GLU A 229 -10.54 -18.51 6.89
N ARG A 230 -9.31 -18.66 7.39
CA ARG A 230 -8.91 -19.85 8.18
C ARG A 230 -9.63 -19.97 9.52
N SER A 231 -10.09 -18.85 10.07
CA SER A 231 -10.77 -18.79 11.37
C SER A 231 -12.29 -18.73 11.23
N GLY A 232 -12.83 -18.62 10.01
CA GLY A 232 -14.27 -18.47 9.75
C GLY A 232 -14.86 -17.18 10.29
N VAL A 233 -14.08 -16.09 10.35
CA VAL A 233 -14.52 -14.78 10.83
C VAL A 233 -14.31 -13.71 9.76
N SER A 234 -14.94 -12.55 9.92
CA SER A 234 -14.71 -11.42 9.01
C SER A 234 -13.39 -10.70 9.29
N LEU A 235 -12.84 -9.98 8.29
CA LEU A 235 -11.60 -9.22 8.45
C LEU A 235 -11.61 -8.25 9.66
N PRO A 236 -12.69 -7.49 9.95
CA PRO A 236 -12.77 -6.62 11.12
C PRO A 236 -12.65 -7.36 12.46
N GLU A 237 -13.11 -8.61 12.53
CA GLU A 237 -13.07 -9.45 13.74
C GLU A 237 -11.70 -10.07 14.00
N THR A 238 -10.81 -10.09 13.00
CA THR A 238 -9.43 -10.55 13.22
C THR A 238 -8.63 -9.53 14.03
N SER A 239 -7.65 -10.02 14.82
CA SER A 239 -6.73 -9.14 15.52
C SER A 239 -6.03 -8.17 14.55
N PRO A 240 -5.99 -6.87 14.86
CA PRO A 240 -5.18 -5.92 14.10
C PRO A 240 -3.69 -6.08 14.38
N VAL A 241 -3.30 -6.83 15.40
CA VAL A 241 -1.88 -7.09 15.72
C VAL A 241 -1.43 -8.38 15.07
N ILE A 242 -0.37 -8.30 14.28
CA ILE A 242 0.23 -9.42 13.57
C ILE A 242 1.65 -9.61 14.08
N SER A 243 1.93 -10.79 14.64
CA SER A 243 3.28 -11.11 15.11
C SER A 243 4.22 -11.41 13.93
N VAL A 244 5.49 -11.06 14.09
CA VAL A 244 6.55 -11.39 13.13
C VAL A 244 6.67 -12.92 12.95
N ALA A 245 6.44 -13.69 14.02
CA ALA A 245 6.41 -15.14 13.95
C ALA A 245 5.32 -15.65 12.99
N ARG A 246 4.13 -15.02 12.97
CA ARG A 246 3.07 -15.37 12.02
C ARG A 246 3.44 -15.04 10.58
N LEU A 247 4.08 -13.86 10.34
CA LEU A 247 4.55 -13.51 9.00
C LEU A 247 5.58 -14.52 8.50
N ARG A 248 6.50 -14.97 9.37
CA ARG A 248 7.50 -15.96 9.04
C ARG A 248 6.86 -17.31 8.72
N ALA A 249 5.98 -17.81 9.59
CA ALA A 249 5.27 -19.09 9.36
C ALA A 249 4.48 -19.09 8.05
N LEU A 250 3.79 -17.99 7.74
CA LEU A 250 3.08 -17.86 6.47
C LEU A 250 4.04 -17.84 5.26
N LEU A 251 5.16 -17.11 5.36
CA LEU A 251 6.17 -17.12 4.30
C LEU A 251 6.73 -18.53 4.06
N ASP A 252 7.08 -19.25 5.11
CA ASP A 252 7.64 -20.60 5.00
C ASP A 252 6.61 -21.58 4.39
N GLU A 253 5.33 -21.43 4.73
CA GLU A 253 4.23 -22.20 4.13
C GLU A 253 4.08 -21.93 2.63
N ILE A 254 4.02 -20.66 2.22
CA ILE A 254 3.72 -20.33 0.82
C ILE A 254 4.95 -20.36 -0.10
N ALA A 255 6.15 -20.27 0.45
CA ALA A 255 7.39 -20.24 -0.33
C ALA A 255 7.61 -21.55 -1.10
N VAL A 256 7.26 -22.70 -0.52
CA VAL A 256 7.42 -24.02 -1.13
C VAL A 256 6.39 -24.33 -2.21
N LEU A 257 5.34 -23.51 -2.34
CA LEU A 257 4.26 -23.72 -3.28
C LEU A 257 4.54 -23.03 -4.63
N PRO A 258 4.23 -23.68 -5.77
CA PRO A 258 4.18 -22.99 -7.05
C PRO A 258 2.97 -22.05 -7.11
N LEU A 259 3.01 -21.08 -8.03
CA LEU A 259 1.96 -20.05 -8.15
C LEU A 259 0.53 -20.60 -8.28
N PRO A 260 0.25 -21.64 -9.08
CA PRO A 260 -1.10 -22.21 -9.15
C PRO A 260 -1.64 -22.65 -7.78
N SER A 261 -0.79 -23.26 -6.95
CA SER A 261 -1.16 -23.69 -5.59
C SER A 261 -1.31 -22.49 -4.64
N ARG A 262 -0.44 -21.48 -4.74
CA ARG A 262 -0.59 -20.23 -3.98
C ARG A 262 -1.91 -19.53 -4.25
N ARG A 263 -2.38 -19.55 -5.51
CA ARG A 263 -3.68 -18.95 -5.92
C ARG A 263 -4.90 -19.64 -5.31
N GLN A 264 -4.75 -20.86 -4.78
CA GLN A 264 -5.82 -21.61 -4.13
C GLN A 264 -5.90 -21.35 -2.61
N ILE A 265 -4.97 -20.57 -2.06
CA ILE A 265 -4.99 -20.26 -0.62
C ILE A 265 -6.19 -19.37 -0.32
N ALA A 266 -7.09 -19.84 0.55
CA ALA A 266 -8.25 -19.07 0.96
C ALA A 266 -7.85 -17.74 1.60
N GLY A 267 -8.50 -16.66 1.18
CA GLY A 267 -8.19 -15.29 1.61
C GLY A 267 -6.98 -14.64 0.93
N LEU A 268 -6.26 -15.34 0.04
CA LEU A 268 -5.20 -14.77 -0.79
C LEU A 268 -5.77 -14.36 -2.15
N PRO A 269 -5.86 -13.05 -2.48
CA PRO A 269 -6.27 -12.63 -3.81
C PRO A 269 -5.32 -13.18 -4.88
N ALA A 270 -5.87 -13.80 -5.93
CA ALA A 270 -5.08 -14.44 -6.99
C ALA A 270 -4.06 -13.49 -7.64
N ALA A 271 -4.42 -12.19 -7.76
CA ALA A 271 -3.56 -11.13 -8.28
C ALA A 271 -2.38 -10.75 -7.38
N ARG A 272 -2.31 -11.32 -6.16
CA ARG A 272 -1.22 -11.07 -5.20
C ARG A 272 -0.37 -12.30 -4.91
N ALA A 273 -0.78 -13.47 -5.42
CA ALA A 273 -0.14 -14.74 -5.08
C ALA A 273 1.33 -14.85 -5.52
N ASP A 274 1.72 -14.16 -6.56
CA ASP A 274 3.09 -14.10 -7.07
C ASP A 274 4.00 -13.15 -6.29
N VAL A 275 3.46 -12.02 -5.81
CA VAL A 275 4.23 -10.98 -5.10
C VAL A 275 4.25 -11.16 -3.58
N LEU A 276 3.35 -11.98 -3.02
CA LEU A 276 3.23 -12.14 -1.57
C LEU A 276 4.50 -12.67 -0.89
N PRO A 277 5.27 -13.64 -1.45
CA PRO A 277 6.51 -14.09 -0.82
C PRO A 277 7.55 -12.97 -0.68
N ALA A 278 7.76 -12.16 -1.72
CA ALA A 278 8.66 -10.99 -1.65
C ALA A 278 8.13 -9.95 -0.66
N ALA A 279 6.82 -9.72 -0.63
CA ALA A 279 6.19 -8.78 0.29
C ALA A 279 6.36 -9.19 1.77
N LEU A 280 6.16 -10.47 2.09
CA LEU A 280 6.38 -10.98 3.45
C LEU A 280 7.87 -10.91 3.83
N THR A 281 8.77 -11.21 2.89
CA THR A 281 10.21 -11.08 3.11
C THR A 281 10.60 -9.62 3.41
N THR A 282 10.02 -8.66 2.69
CA THR A 282 10.21 -7.22 2.96
C THR A 282 9.71 -6.85 4.36
N ALA A 283 8.51 -7.31 4.76
CA ALA A 283 7.99 -7.05 6.09
C ALA A 283 8.87 -7.65 7.20
N LEU A 284 9.45 -8.84 6.97
CA LEU A 284 10.41 -9.45 7.89
C LEU A 284 11.73 -8.67 7.96
N ALA A 285 12.22 -8.15 6.83
CA ALA A 285 13.42 -7.30 6.80
C ALA A 285 13.21 -5.99 7.56
N VAL A 286 12.02 -5.39 7.46
CA VAL A 286 11.62 -4.22 8.26
C VAL A 286 11.60 -4.58 9.76
N ALA A 287 11.03 -5.73 10.10
CA ALA A 287 10.97 -6.20 11.49
C ALA A 287 12.36 -6.38 12.09
N GLU A 288 13.29 -6.96 11.32
CA GLU A 288 14.69 -7.15 11.72
C GLU A 288 15.40 -5.80 11.91
N ALA A 289 15.25 -4.88 10.94
CA ALA A 289 15.91 -3.58 10.98
C ALA A 289 15.47 -2.72 12.18
N GLY A 290 14.19 -2.80 12.56
CA GLY A 290 13.63 -2.05 13.70
C GLY A 290 13.48 -2.85 14.98
N ALA A 291 13.95 -4.11 15.03
CA ALA A 291 13.80 -5.05 16.15
C ALA A 291 12.33 -5.21 16.62
N PHE A 292 11.38 -5.24 15.68
CA PHE A 292 9.96 -5.38 15.99
C PHE A 292 9.57 -6.86 16.15
N SER A 293 8.74 -7.17 17.14
CA SER A 293 8.15 -8.51 17.34
C SER A 293 6.73 -8.62 16.74
N SER A 294 6.09 -7.49 16.47
CA SER A 294 4.75 -7.42 15.89
C SER A 294 4.50 -6.08 15.21
N PHE A 295 3.48 -6.05 14.36
CA PHE A 295 2.96 -4.85 13.72
C PHE A 295 1.48 -4.68 14.04
N ARG A 296 1.04 -3.43 14.26
CA ARG A 296 -0.38 -3.08 14.31
C ARG A 296 -0.84 -2.70 12.92
N HIS A 297 -1.88 -3.33 12.39
CA HIS A 297 -2.42 -3.02 11.07
C HIS A 297 -3.39 -1.85 11.14
N SER A 298 -3.25 -0.90 10.22
CA SER A 298 -4.24 0.14 9.93
C SER A 298 -4.76 -0.02 8.50
N LEU A 299 -6.06 0.22 8.31
CA LEU A 299 -6.68 0.35 7.00
C LEU A 299 -6.64 1.80 6.47
N HIS A 300 -6.33 2.76 7.34
CA HIS A 300 -6.12 4.14 6.98
C HIS A 300 -4.71 4.30 6.37
N ASN A 301 -4.64 4.91 5.21
CA ASN A 301 -3.39 5.11 4.45
C ASN A 301 -3.51 6.36 3.57
N LEU A 302 -2.79 6.39 2.43
CA LEU A 302 -2.76 7.50 1.48
C LEU A 302 -4.15 8.09 1.19
N ARG A 303 -5.15 7.24 0.88
CA ARG A 303 -6.49 7.72 0.53
C ARG A 303 -7.16 8.51 1.65
N PHE A 304 -7.00 8.08 2.89
CA PHE A 304 -7.50 8.81 4.05
C PHE A 304 -6.75 10.14 4.25
N GLY A 305 -5.44 10.18 3.96
CA GLY A 305 -4.67 11.42 4.00
C GLY A 305 -5.11 12.43 2.95
N VAL A 306 -5.37 11.98 1.72
CA VAL A 306 -5.92 12.84 0.66
C VAL A 306 -7.36 13.26 1.00
N ALA A 307 -8.20 12.35 1.53
CA ALA A 307 -9.54 12.71 1.98
C ALA A 307 -9.51 13.75 3.12
N ALA A 308 -8.58 13.62 4.08
CA ALA A 308 -8.37 14.63 5.12
C ALA A 308 -7.95 16.00 4.56
N GLU A 309 -7.13 16.01 3.49
CA GLU A 309 -6.76 17.24 2.78
C GLU A 309 -7.97 17.90 2.13
N LEU A 310 -8.82 17.12 1.43
CA LEU A 310 -10.01 17.62 0.74
C LEU A 310 -11.11 18.09 1.71
N LEU A 311 -11.25 17.42 2.85
CA LEU A 311 -12.22 17.74 3.91
C LEU A 311 -11.72 18.85 4.86
N GLU A 312 -10.44 19.24 4.77
CA GLU A 312 -9.80 20.24 5.65
C GLU A 312 -9.88 19.85 7.14
N VAL A 313 -9.54 18.57 7.45
CA VAL A 313 -9.54 17.99 8.80
C VAL A 313 -8.17 17.43 9.17
#